data_af0059d8f7932f54d89c92728fb904c2
#
_entry.id   af0059d8f7932f54d89c92728fb904c2
#
_cell.length_a   1.000
_cell.length_b   1.000
_cell.length_c   1.000
_cell.angle_alpha   90.00
_cell.angle_beta   90.00
_cell.angle_gamma   90.00
#
_symmetry.space_group_name_H-M   'P 1'
#
loop_
_entity.id
_entity.type
_entity.pdbx_description
1 polymer ?
#
loop_
_entity_poly.entity_id
_entity_poly.type
_entity_poly.pdbx_seq_one_letter_code
_entity_poly.pdbx_strand_id
1 'polypeptide(L)'
;HKDGVDAKFLLSITDQYGTVDKAKAIAAGYAVEDGDAWISKEVDVLIPAAIENQINAETVKKISSRLKILAEGANGPTTPEADEYFKEKGIFLVPDFLCNAGGVTTSYFEGVQNDMNFYWSKQEVLGRLDEKITAAFNAVYEMSENKKVYMRDAAYMVAIQRVVDAMQMRGWLQGDW
;
A
#
# COMPACT_ATOMS: atom_id res chain seq x y z
N HIS A 1 4.23 -22.46 1.63
CA HIS A 1 5.38 -23.34 1.48
C HIS A 1 6.50 -22.83 2.39
N LYS A 2 7.21 -23.75 3.10
CA LYS A 2 8.25 -23.38 4.09
C LYS A 2 9.42 -22.59 3.49
N ASP A 3 9.71 -22.81 2.20
CA ASP A 3 10.78 -22.13 1.45
C ASP A 3 10.27 -20.93 0.65
N GLY A 4 9.08 -20.42 0.98
CA GLY A 4 8.43 -19.33 0.27
C GLY A 4 7.53 -19.80 -0.87
N VAL A 5 6.98 -18.84 -1.61
CA VAL A 5 6.02 -19.05 -2.68
C VAL A 5 6.67 -18.78 -4.04
N ASP A 6 6.62 -19.77 -4.94
CA ASP A 6 6.97 -19.57 -6.35
C ASP A 6 5.77 -18.97 -7.11
N ALA A 7 5.81 -17.67 -7.35
CA ALA A 7 4.76 -16.96 -8.05
C ALA A 7 4.55 -17.44 -9.50
N LYS A 8 5.63 -17.85 -10.19
CA LYS A 8 5.52 -18.36 -11.58
C LYS A 8 4.79 -19.69 -11.62
N PHE A 9 5.12 -20.57 -10.67
CA PHE A 9 4.41 -21.84 -10.55
C PHE A 9 2.92 -21.61 -10.24
N LEU A 10 2.58 -20.79 -9.24
CA LEU A 10 1.20 -20.51 -8.89
C LEU A 10 0.43 -19.90 -10.07
N LEU A 11 1.02 -18.96 -10.81
CA LEU A 11 0.41 -18.42 -12.04
C LEU A 11 0.15 -19.51 -13.09
N SER A 12 1.03 -20.51 -13.23
CA SER A 12 0.86 -21.60 -14.20
C SER A 12 -0.31 -22.54 -13.90
N ILE A 13 -0.77 -22.56 -12.64
CA ILE A 13 -1.91 -23.36 -12.17
C ILE A 13 -3.11 -22.50 -11.78
N THR A 14 -3.13 -21.23 -12.17
CA THR A 14 -4.22 -20.29 -11.95
C THR A 14 -5.10 -20.23 -13.20
N ASP A 15 -6.41 -20.25 -13.03
CA ASP A 15 -7.36 -20.14 -14.13
C ASP A 15 -7.51 -18.69 -14.63
N GLN A 16 -8.34 -18.52 -15.68
CA GLN A 16 -8.60 -17.19 -16.27
C GLN A 16 -9.32 -16.21 -15.33
N TYR A 17 -9.87 -16.68 -14.23
CA TYR A 17 -10.55 -15.87 -13.20
C TYR A 17 -9.66 -15.56 -11.99
N GLY A 18 -8.40 -16.01 -12.01
CA GLY A 18 -7.46 -15.79 -10.92
C GLY A 18 -7.51 -16.83 -9.79
N THR A 19 -8.25 -17.94 -9.99
CA THR A 19 -8.36 -18.99 -8.98
C THR A 19 -7.24 -20.02 -9.13
N VAL A 20 -6.48 -20.23 -8.05
CA VAL A 20 -5.41 -21.23 -8.02
C VAL A 20 -5.98 -22.64 -7.90
N ASP A 21 -5.50 -23.57 -8.71
CA ASP A 21 -5.84 -25.00 -8.60
C ASP A 21 -5.26 -25.57 -7.29
N LYS A 22 -6.13 -25.71 -6.30
CA LYS A 22 -5.76 -26.16 -4.95
C LYS A 22 -5.16 -27.56 -4.94
N ALA A 23 -5.66 -28.47 -5.80
CA ALA A 23 -5.16 -29.84 -5.86
C ALA A 23 -3.71 -29.89 -6.40
N LYS A 24 -3.42 -29.12 -7.45
CA LYS A 24 -2.06 -29.00 -7.98
C LYS A 24 -1.12 -28.30 -7.01
N ALA A 25 -1.59 -27.28 -6.29
CA ALA A 25 -0.80 -26.60 -5.26
C ALA A 25 -0.41 -27.57 -4.14
N ILE A 26 -1.37 -28.34 -3.62
CA ILE A 26 -1.11 -29.37 -2.58
C ILE A 26 -0.15 -30.44 -3.08
N ALA A 27 -0.32 -30.94 -4.30
CA ALA A 27 0.57 -31.95 -4.90
C ALA A 27 2.02 -31.42 -5.05
N ALA A 28 2.20 -30.10 -5.19
CA ALA A 28 3.50 -29.43 -5.23
C ALA A 28 4.06 -29.06 -3.85
N GLY A 29 3.40 -29.50 -2.75
CA GLY A 29 3.88 -29.27 -1.38
C GLY A 29 3.45 -27.95 -0.74
N TYR A 30 2.50 -27.21 -1.34
CA TYR A 30 1.94 -26.01 -0.73
C TYR A 30 0.87 -26.37 0.30
N ALA A 31 0.91 -25.70 1.45
CA ALA A 31 -0.22 -25.70 2.38
C ALA A 31 -1.31 -24.77 1.82
N VAL A 32 -2.53 -25.28 1.74
CA VAL A 32 -3.71 -24.52 1.35
C VAL A 32 -4.61 -24.38 2.57
N GLU A 33 -4.91 -23.14 2.93
CA GLU A 33 -5.68 -22.79 4.12
C GLU A 33 -6.92 -21.98 3.74
N ASP A 34 -7.77 -21.69 4.73
CA ASP A 34 -8.95 -20.85 4.53
C ASP A 34 -8.55 -19.41 4.16
N GLY A 35 -9.45 -18.70 3.45
CA GLY A 35 -9.13 -17.41 2.83
C GLY A 35 -8.78 -16.28 3.80
N ASP A 36 -9.15 -16.38 5.09
CA ASP A 36 -8.83 -15.41 6.14
C ASP A 36 -7.61 -15.80 7.01
N ALA A 37 -7.03 -16.98 6.80
CA ALA A 37 -5.90 -17.48 7.58
C ALA A 37 -4.66 -16.57 7.53
N TRP A 38 -4.51 -15.76 6.47
CA TRP A 38 -3.39 -14.83 6.31
C TRP A 38 -3.31 -13.79 7.45
N ILE A 39 -4.45 -13.40 8.03
CA ILE A 39 -4.53 -12.38 9.10
C ILE A 39 -3.77 -12.82 10.35
N SER A 40 -3.80 -14.12 10.66
CA SER A 40 -3.20 -14.69 11.87
C SER A 40 -1.77 -15.21 11.68
N LYS A 41 -1.16 -15.01 10.51
CA LYS A 41 0.21 -15.49 10.26
C LYS A 41 1.26 -14.73 11.07
N GLU A 42 2.25 -15.47 11.58
CA GLU A 42 3.39 -14.91 12.29
C GLU A 42 4.42 -14.34 11.31
N VAL A 43 4.22 -13.09 10.93
CA VAL A 43 5.06 -12.37 9.97
C VAL A 43 5.57 -11.05 10.57
N ASP A 44 6.71 -10.59 10.10
CA ASP A 44 7.25 -9.27 10.46
C ASP A 44 6.65 -8.14 9.60
N VAL A 45 6.24 -8.48 8.36
CA VAL A 45 5.64 -7.54 7.40
C VAL A 45 4.35 -8.14 6.88
N LEU A 46 3.27 -7.36 6.87
CA LEU A 46 1.97 -7.74 6.32
C LEU A 46 1.56 -6.75 5.25
N ILE A 47 1.13 -7.27 4.09
CA ILE A 47 0.71 -6.45 2.93
C ILE A 47 -0.70 -6.85 2.50
N PRO A 48 -1.76 -6.26 3.10
CA PRO A 48 -3.12 -6.48 2.62
C PRO A 48 -3.28 -5.80 1.25
N ALA A 49 -3.51 -6.59 0.20
CA ALA A 49 -3.47 -6.11 -1.18
C ALA A 49 -4.70 -6.51 -2.02
N ALA A 50 -5.81 -6.92 -1.39
CA ALA A 50 -6.98 -7.40 -2.11
C ALA A 50 -8.22 -6.53 -1.91
N ILE A 51 -8.84 -6.57 -0.73
CA ILE A 51 -10.17 -6.03 -0.49
C ILE A 51 -10.14 -5.06 0.71
N GLU A 52 -10.99 -4.05 0.65
CA GLU A 52 -11.23 -3.08 1.72
C GLU A 52 -11.80 -3.72 3.00
N ASN A 53 -11.57 -3.09 4.15
CA ASN A 53 -12.14 -3.42 5.47
C ASN A 53 -11.85 -4.85 5.99
N GLN A 54 -10.83 -5.52 5.45
CA GLN A 54 -10.44 -6.85 5.90
C GLN A 54 -9.83 -6.84 7.31
N ILE A 55 -9.13 -5.76 7.65
CA ILE A 55 -8.58 -5.54 8.98
C ILE A 55 -9.50 -4.57 9.72
N ASN A 56 -10.32 -5.12 10.61
CA ASN A 56 -11.34 -4.39 11.38
C ASN A 56 -11.20 -4.68 12.88
N ALA A 57 -12.09 -4.14 13.70
CA ALA A 57 -12.05 -4.26 15.16
C ALA A 57 -12.00 -5.71 15.69
N GLU A 58 -12.50 -6.68 14.91
CA GLU A 58 -12.48 -8.11 15.27
C GLU A 58 -11.22 -8.80 14.76
N THR A 59 -10.91 -8.62 13.46
CA THR A 59 -9.81 -9.31 12.80
C THR A 59 -8.44 -8.80 13.23
N VAL A 60 -8.31 -7.53 13.59
CA VAL A 60 -7.06 -6.95 14.11
C VAL A 60 -6.55 -7.68 15.35
N LYS A 61 -7.45 -8.25 16.16
CA LYS A 61 -7.09 -9.03 17.37
C LYS A 61 -6.42 -10.37 17.05
N LYS A 62 -6.56 -10.86 15.82
CA LYS A 62 -5.92 -12.10 15.34
C LYS A 62 -4.50 -11.87 14.86
N ILE A 63 -4.11 -10.62 14.64
CA ILE A 63 -2.78 -10.27 14.10
C ILE A 63 -1.70 -10.59 15.12
N SER A 64 -0.64 -11.23 14.64
CA SER A 64 0.49 -11.63 15.48
C SER A 64 1.21 -10.42 16.08
N SER A 65 1.61 -10.53 17.35
CA SER A 65 2.48 -9.56 18.02
C SER A 65 3.88 -9.44 17.41
N ARG A 66 4.23 -10.33 16.49
CA ARG A 66 5.47 -10.28 15.71
C ARG A 66 5.46 -9.19 14.63
N LEU A 67 4.28 -8.72 14.22
CA LEU A 67 4.14 -7.72 13.17
C LEU A 67 4.88 -6.42 13.54
N LYS A 68 5.71 -5.92 12.62
CA LYS A 68 6.44 -4.65 12.73
C LYS A 68 5.98 -3.62 11.71
N ILE A 69 5.67 -4.08 10.50
CA ILE A 69 5.33 -3.24 9.36
C ILE A 69 4.02 -3.70 8.74
N LEU A 70 3.08 -2.77 8.58
CA LEU A 70 1.87 -2.94 7.79
C LEU A 70 1.95 -2.02 6.57
N ALA A 71 1.96 -2.59 5.35
CA ALA A 71 1.99 -1.82 4.10
C ALA A 71 0.70 -2.06 3.31
N GLU A 72 -0.14 -1.06 3.21
CA GLU A 72 -1.49 -1.19 2.67
C GLU A 72 -1.49 -1.12 1.14
N GLY A 73 -1.43 -2.28 0.50
CA GLY A 73 -1.50 -2.40 -0.96
C GLY A 73 -2.91 -2.22 -1.53
N ALA A 74 -3.95 -2.63 -0.81
CA ALA A 74 -5.35 -2.38 -1.16
C ALA A 74 -5.78 -0.96 -0.75
N ASN A 75 -6.88 -0.46 -1.32
CA ASN A 75 -7.53 0.76 -0.84
C ASN A 75 -8.34 0.45 0.41
N GLY A 76 -8.13 1.21 1.49
CA GLY A 76 -8.87 1.10 2.74
C GLY A 76 -8.93 -0.30 3.35
N PRO A 77 -7.84 -1.09 3.41
CA PRO A 77 -7.90 -2.45 3.93
C PRO A 77 -8.12 -2.48 5.45
N THR A 78 -7.79 -1.39 6.14
CA THR A 78 -7.85 -1.24 7.59
C THR A 78 -8.93 -0.23 7.96
N THR A 79 -9.84 -0.63 8.85
CA THR A 79 -10.87 0.31 9.38
C THR A 79 -10.26 1.29 10.38
N PRO A 80 -10.91 2.44 10.66
CA PRO A 80 -10.39 3.41 11.63
C PRO A 80 -10.12 2.82 13.02
N GLU A 81 -10.98 1.92 13.49
CA GLU A 81 -10.83 1.28 14.81
C GLU A 81 -9.61 0.35 14.85
N ALA A 82 -9.32 -0.33 13.73
CA ALA A 82 -8.13 -1.18 13.62
C ALA A 82 -6.85 -0.34 13.44
N ASP A 83 -6.95 0.80 12.79
CA ASP A 83 -5.83 1.74 12.64
C ASP A 83 -5.35 2.28 14.00
N GLU A 84 -6.29 2.65 14.89
CA GLU A 84 -5.94 3.05 16.27
C GLU A 84 -5.22 1.93 17.02
N TYR A 85 -5.62 0.67 16.85
CA TYR A 85 -4.92 -0.47 17.45
C TYR A 85 -3.45 -0.55 16.99
N PHE A 86 -3.18 -0.37 15.70
CA PHE A 86 -1.80 -0.39 15.18
C PHE A 86 -0.99 0.79 15.70
N LYS A 87 -1.60 1.96 15.79
CA LYS A 87 -1.00 3.17 16.36
C LYS A 87 -0.60 2.96 17.82
N GLU A 88 -1.48 2.41 18.65
CA GLU A 88 -1.20 2.08 20.06
C GLU A 88 -0.09 1.04 20.21
N LYS A 89 -0.01 0.06 19.28
CA LYS A 89 1.03 -0.98 19.28
C LYS A 89 2.36 -0.52 18.70
N GLY A 90 2.44 0.70 18.16
CA GLY A 90 3.65 1.22 17.54
C GLY A 90 4.04 0.47 16.25
N ILE A 91 3.07 -0.12 15.54
CA ILE A 91 3.31 -0.78 14.26
C ILE A 91 3.60 0.30 13.21
N PHE A 92 4.69 0.13 12.44
CA PHE A 92 5.02 1.04 11.37
C PHE A 92 4.05 0.82 10.20
N LEU A 93 3.26 1.83 9.90
CA LEU A 93 2.26 1.79 8.82
C LEU A 93 2.77 2.55 7.60
N VAL A 94 2.63 1.95 6.42
CA VAL A 94 2.65 2.67 5.14
C VAL A 94 1.21 2.74 4.63
N PRO A 95 0.56 3.92 4.69
CA PRO A 95 -0.87 4.04 4.39
C PRO A 95 -1.15 3.81 2.90
N ASP A 96 -2.35 3.35 2.60
CA ASP A 96 -2.80 2.92 1.29
C ASP A 96 -2.53 3.91 0.16
N PHE A 97 -2.97 5.16 0.31
CA PHE A 97 -2.78 6.20 -0.70
C PHE A 97 -1.31 6.64 -0.92
N LEU A 98 -0.38 6.16 -0.08
CA LEU A 98 1.06 6.24 -0.32
C LEU A 98 1.59 4.92 -0.89
N CYS A 99 1.24 3.80 -0.27
CA CYS A 99 1.77 2.48 -0.59
C CYS A 99 1.38 2.02 -2.00
N ASN A 100 0.13 2.26 -2.41
CA ASN A 100 -0.40 1.82 -3.71
C ASN A 100 -0.38 2.91 -4.80
N ALA A 101 0.17 4.10 -4.53
CA ALA A 101 0.18 5.24 -5.45
C ALA A 101 0.95 5.00 -6.75
N GLY A 102 1.70 3.92 -6.86
CA GLY A 102 2.46 3.57 -8.07
C GLY A 102 1.57 3.38 -9.29
N GLY A 103 0.41 2.73 -9.12
CA GLY A 103 -0.55 2.50 -10.21
C GLY A 103 -1.10 3.79 -10.78
N VAL A 104 -1.64 4.67 -9.95
CA VAL A 104 -2.21 5.95 -10.39
C VAL A 104 -1.14 6.90 -10.94
N THR A 105 0.08 6.88 -10.40
CA THR A 105 1.20 7.67 -10.92
C THR A 105 1.59 7.24 -12.33
N THR A 106 1.62 5.93 -12.60
CA THR A 106 1.91 5.38 -13.92
C THR A 106 0.77 5.69 -14.91
N SER A 107 -0.48 5.64 -14.47
CA SER A 107 -1.63 6.07 -15.28
C SER A 107 -1.56 7.55 -15.65
N TYR A 108 -1.12 8.41 -14.74
CA TYR A 108 -0.84 9.82 -15.05
C TYR A 108 0.25 9.96 -16.11
N PHE A 109 1.34 9.19 -16.00
CA PHE A 109 2.40 9.18 -17.02
C PHE A 109 1.91 8.73 -18.39
N GLU A 110 0.97 7.79 -18.44
CA GLU A 110 0.31 7.39 -19.70
C GLU A 110 -0.43 8.57 -20.34
N GLY A 111 -1.22 9.31 -19.55
CA GLY A 111 -1.89 10.53 -20.02
C GLY A 111 -0.90 11.57 -20.56
N VAL A 112 0.17 11.85 -19.84
CA VAL A 112 1.23 12.80 -20.28
C VAL A 112 1.84 12.38 -21.61
N GLN A 113 2.17 11.10 -21.77
CA GLN A 113 2.76 10.57 -23.01
C GLN A 113 1.79 10.67 -24.19
N ASN A 114 0.50 10.42 -23.94
CA ASN A 114 -0.55 10.55 -24.94
C ASN A 114 -0.72 12.00 -25.40
N ASP A 115 -0.76 12.95 -24.46
CA ASP A 115 -0.88 14.39 -24.78
C ASP A 115 0.34 14.92 -25.55
N MET A 116 1.53 14.42 -25.21
CA MET A 116 2.77 14.80 -25.91
C MET A 116 2.96 14.05 -27.24
N ASN A 117 2.18 13.02 -27.52
CA ASN A 117 2.38 12.09 -28.63
C ASN A 117 3.82 11.54 -28.71
N PHE A 118 4.44 11.31 -27.55
CA PHE A 118 5.79 10.80 -27.40
C PHE A 118 5.86 9.83 -26.23
N TYR A 119 6.28 8.60 -26.51
CA TYR A 119 6.27 7.52 -25.52
C TYR A 119 7.66 7.23 -24.98
N TRP A 120 7.75 7.15 -23.65
CA TRP A 120 8.94 6.82 -22.93
C TRP A 120 9.23 5.32 -22.95
N SER A 121 10.50 4.96 -22.84
CA SER A 121 10.88 3.56 -22.61
C SER A 121 10.37 3.08 -21.25
N LYS A 122 10.20 1.75 -21.12
CA LYS A 122 9.84 1.14 -19.82
C LYS A 122 10.80 1.59 -18.70
N GLN A 123 12.10 1.70 -19.01
CA GLN A 123 13.10 2.07 -18.03
C GLN A 123 12.93 3.53 -17.57
N GLU A 124 12.60 4.43 -18.45
CA GLU A 124 12.29 5.83 -18.10
C GLU A 124 11.04 5.93 -17.23
N VAL A 125 9.97 5.21 -17.60
CA VAL A 125 8.74 5.18 -16.79
C VAL A 125 9.03 4.68 -15.37
N LEU A 126 9.75 3.57 -15.25
CA LEU A 126 10.09 3.00 -13.94
C LEU A 126 11.03 3.89 -13.13
N GLY A 127 12.01 4.55 -13.76
CA GLY A 127 12.89 5.49 -13.08
C GLY A 127 12.14 6.71 -12.53
N ARG A 128 11.26 7.31 -13.36
CA ARG A 128 10.40 8.43 -12.94
C ARG A 128 9.43 8.02 -11.83
N LEU A 129 8.91 6.79 -11.88
CA LEU A 129 8.02 6.25 -10.85
C LEU A 129 8.76 6.11 -9.52
N ASP A 130 9.93 5.47 -9.53
CA ASP A 130 10.77 5.28 -8.35
C ASP A 130 11.11 6.61 -7.67
N GLU A 131 11.56 7.58 -8.45
CA GLU A 131 11.86 8.94 -7.97
C GLU A 131 10.64 9.60 -7.29
N LYS A 132 9.45 9.49 -7.91
CA LYS A 132 8.21 10.07 -7.38
C LYS A 132 7.76 9.41 -6.07
N ILE A 133 7.74 8.07 -6.04
CA ILE A 133 7.26 7.32 -4.87
C ILE A 133 8.24 7.45 -3.71
N THR A 134 9.54 7.36 -3.99
CA THR A 134 10.58 7.55 -2.97
C THR A 134 10.53 8.95 -2.37
N ALA A 135 10.40 9.98 -3.19
CA ALA A 135 10.26 11.36 -2.69
C ALA A 135 8.97 11.54 -1.85
N ALA A 136 7.86 10.93 -2.27
CA ALA A 136 6.60 10.98 -1.52
C ALA A 136 6.72 10.27 -0.17
N PHE A 137 7.31 9.07 -0.15
CA PHE A 137 7.55 8.32 1.09
C PHE A 137 8.43 9.11 2.06
N ASN A 138 9.55 9.66 1.58
CA ASN A 138 10.48 10.42 2.42
C ASN A 138 9.79 11.67 3.02
N ALA A 139 8.99 12.40 2.22
CA ALA A 139 8.26 13.56 2.73
C ALA A 139 7.27 13.20 3.85
N VAL A 140 6.58 12.07 3.72
CA VAL A 140 5.66 11.57 4.77
C VAL A 140 6.42 11.10 5.99
N TYR A 141 7.49 10.35 5.80
CA TYR A 141 8.32 9.84 6.89
C TYR A 141 8.96 11.01 7.68
N GLU A 142 9.54 11.98 7.00
CA GLU A 142 10.09 13.19 7.64
C GLU A 142 9.02 13.98 8.39
N MET A 143 7.82 14.12 7.83
CA MET A 143 6.69 14.76 8.52
C MET A 143 6.33 14.00 9.80
N SER A 144 6.24 12.66 9.72
CA SER A 144 5.96 11.80 10.87
C SER A 144 7.01 11.97 11.96
N GLU A 145 8.29 11.93 11.60
CA GLU A 145 9.40 12.07 12.55
C GLU A 145 9.46 13.47 13.18
N ASN A 146 9.30 14.51 12.38
CA ASN A 146 9.42 15.90 12.85
C ASN A 146 8.23 16.32 13.73
N LYS A 147 7.03 15.86 13.41
CA LYS A 147 5.80 16.19 14.15
C LYS A 147 5.46 15.18 15.25
N LYS A 148 6.16 14.04 15.29
CA LYS A 148 5.88 12.91 16.21
C LYS A 148 4.44 12.42 16.08
N VAL A 149 3.98 12.28 14.86
CA VAL A 149 2.64 11.79 14.52
C VAL A 149 2.71 10.47 13.77
N TYR A 150 1.62 9.73 13.78
CA TYR A 150 1.52 8.46 13.06
C TYR A 150 1.62 8.66 11.55
N MET A 151 2.15 7.66 10.83
CA MET A 151 2.42 7.77 9.39
C MET A 151 1.20 8.14 8.56
N ARG A 152 0.00 7.65 8.88
CA ARG A 152 -1.24 8.02 8.20
C ARG A 152 -1.58 9.49 8.42
N ASP A 153 -1.46 9.97 9.64
CA ASP A 153 -1.68 11.39 9.97
C ASP A 153 -0.68 12.27 9.22
N ALA A 154 0.61 11.88 9.20
CA ALA A 154 1.65 12.58 8.47
C ALA A 154 1.36 12.63 6.96
N ALA A 155 0.88 11.54 6.39
CA ALA A 155 0.53 11.47 4.96
C ALA A 155 -0.63 12.41 4.62
N TYR A 156 -1.67 12.49 5.46
CA TYR A 156 -2.72 13.50 5.31
C TYR A 156 -2.18 14.93 5.44
N MET A 157 -1.31 15.20 6.41
CA MET A 157 -0.71 16.53 6.58
C MET A 157 0.06 16.96 5.32
N VAL A 158 0.89 16.08 4.76
CA VAL A 158 1.63 16.36 3.51
C VAL A 158 0.67 16.59 2.34
N ALA A 159 -0.37 15.76 2.21
CA ALA A 159 -1.33 15.88 1.12
C ALA A 159 -2.15 17.18 1.21
N ILE A 160 -2.68 17.50 2.38
CA ILE A 160 -3.46 18.71 2.62
C ILE A 160 -2.60 19.94 2.41
N GLN A 161 -1.34 19.96 2.91
CA GLN A 161 -0.44 21.10 2.72
C GLN A 161 -0.22 21.39 1.23
N ARG A 162 0.02 20.38 0.40
CA ARG A 162 0.18 20.55 -1.06
C ARG A 162 -1.05 21.17 -1.72
N VAL A 163 -2.25 20.77 -1.28
CA VAL A 163 -3.50 21.34 -1.81
C VAL A 163 -3.65 22.79 -1.37
N VAL A 164 -3.41 23.09 -0.09
CA VAL A 164 -3.45 24.45 0.45
C VAL A 164 -2.47 25.37 -0.28
N ASP A 165 -1.22 24.93 -0.46
CA ASP A 165 -0.20 25.70 -1.18
C ASP A 165 -0.66 26.01 -2.62
N ALA A 166 -1.23 25.03 -3.31
CA ALA A 166 -1.76 25.23 -4.65
C ALA A 166 -2.95 26.20 -4.69
N MET A 167 -3.82 26.16 -3.69
CA MET A 167 -4.95 27.10 -3.56
C MET A 167 -4.47 28.52 -3.29
N GLN A 168 -3.46 28.69 -2.44
CA GLN A 168 -2.83 29.99 -2.17
C GLN A 168 -2.18 30.56 -3.44
N MET A 169 -1.39 29.76 -4.16
CA MET A 169 -0.76 30.19 -5.42
C MET A 169 -1.78 30.62 -6.48
N ARG A 170 -2.99 30.07 -6.44
CA ARG A 170 -4.11 30.45 -7.33
C ARG A 170 -4.93 31.63 -6.81
N GLY A 171 -4.63 32.18 -5.64
CA GLY A 171 -5.38 33.26 -5.00
C GLY A 171 -6.77 32.83 -4.49
N TRP A 172 -7.01 31.53 -4.29
CA TRP A 172 -8.28 31.02 -3.79
C TRP A 172 -8.42 31.16 -2.28
N LEU A 173 -7.32 31.24 -1.57
CA LEU A 173 -7.28 31.52 -0.14
C LEU A 173 -6.74 32.94 0.08
N GLN A 174 -7.52 33.79 0.74
CA GLN A 174 -7.12 35.13 1.15
C GLN A 174 -6.85 35.10 2.66
N GLY A 175 -5.63 35.42 3.08
CA GLY A 175 -5.20 35.48 4.47
C GLY A 175 -3.87 34.78 4.72
N ASP A 176 -3.16 35.25 5.76
CA ASP A 176 -1.97 34.55 6.28
C ASP A 176 -2.43 33.38 7.15
N TRP A 177 -2.24 32.19 6.66
CA TRP A 177 -2.53 30.94 7.37
C TRP A 177 -1.27 30.29 7.93
#